data_6e42b807f58c4815a51ea82c9ff2ad5d
#
_entry.id   6e42b807f58c4815a51ea82c9ff2ad5d
#
_cell.length_a   1.000
_cell.length_b   1.000
_cell.length_c   1.000
_cell.angle_alpha   90.00
_cell.angle_beta   90.00
_cell.angle_gamma   90.00
#
_symmetry.space_group_name_H-M   'P 1'
#
loop_
_entity.id
_entity.type
_entity.pdbx_description
1 polymer ?
#
loop_
_entity_poly.entity_id
_entity_poly.type
_entity_poly.pdbx_seq_one_letter_code
_entity_poly.pdbx_strand_id
1 'polypeptide(L)'
;MAVPEEQLKVGIVNPEMIADAVILDGEMIRRLPRKIAASTGIDALCHAIECYTSAKANPFSDLFAMQALRLIFANLEKDLRRR
;
A
#
# COMPACT_ATOMS: atom_id res chain seq x y z
N MET A 1 1.58 -11.88 6.71
CA MET A 1 1.36 -12.18 8.14
C MET A 1 2.71 -12.38 8.83
N ALA A 2 2.89 -11.82 10.00
CA ALA A 2 4.10 -12.00 10.79
C ALA A 2 3.88 -13.04 11.89
N VAL A 3 4.85 -13.92 12.10
CA VAL A 3 4.86 -14.92 13.18
C VAL A 3 6.05 -14.61 14.09
N PRO A 4 5.88 -13.74 15.11
CA PRO A 4 7.00 -13.26 15.93
C PRO A 4 7.78 -14.36 16.65
N GLU A 5 7.10 -15.41 17.09
CA GLU A 5 7.74 -16.54 17.79
C GLU A 5 8.75 -17.28 16.91
N GLU A 6 8.52 -17.30 15.61
CA GLU A 6 9.38 -17.94 14.63
C GLU A 6 10.24 -16.95 13.84
N GLN A 7 10.08 -15.66 14.11
CA GLN A 7 10.72 -14.57 13.36
C GLN A 7 10.50 -14.67 11.85
N LEU A 8 9.27 -15.08 11.47
CA LEU A 8 8.88 -15.30 10.08
C LEU A 8 7.79 -14.34 9.64
N LYS A 9 7.80 -14.01 8.35
CA LYS A 9 6.66 -13.43 7.65
C LYS A 9 6.15 -14.46 6.66
N VAL A 10 4.85 -14.75 6.72
CA VAL A 10 4.20 -15.73 5.86
C VAL A 10 3.16 -15.04 5.00
N GLY A 11 3.22 -15.30 3.69
CA GLY A 11 2.18 -14.87 2.76
C GLY A 11 1.06 -15.91 2.68
N ILE A 12 -0.17 -15.45 2.75
CA ILE A 12 -1.35 -16.29 2.59
C ILE A 12 -2.14 -15.76 1.39
N VAL A 13 -2.32 -16.63 0.40
CA VAL A 13 -3.11 -16.31 -0.80
C VAL A 13 -4.31 -17.24 -0.84
N ASN A 14 -5.47 -16.74 -0.45
CA ASN A 14 -6.70 -17.51 -0.41
C ASN A 14 -7.90 -16.56 -0.57
N PRO A 15 -8.90 -16.89 -1.41
CA PRO A 15 -10.10 -16.07 -1.56
C PRO A 15 -10.83 -15.78 -0.25
N GLU A 16 -10.75 -16.66 0.76
CA GLU A 16 -11.34 -16.43 2.08
C GLU A 16 -10.68 -15.29 2.85
N MET A 17 -9.48 -14.86 2.45
CA MET A 17 -8.78 -13.71 3.05
C MET A 17 -9.30 -12.37 2.54
N ILE A 18 -10.16 -12.36 1.54
CA ILE A 18 -10.77 -11.13 1.03
C ILE A 18 -11.76 -10.61 2.07
N ALA A 19 -11.60 -9.35 2.47
CA ALA A 19 -12.46 -8.74 3.46
C ALA A 19 -13.88 -8.54 2.91
N ASP A 20 -14.89 -8.76 3.76
CA ASP A 20 -16.30 -8.50 3.41
C ASP A 20 -16.59 -7.00 3.33
N ALA A 21 -15.89 -6.20 4.11
CA ALA A 21 -16.01 -4.74 4.09
C ALA A 21 -14.65 -4.10 4.35
N VAL A 22 -14.40 -2.98 3.72
CA VAL A 22 -13.15 -2.20 3.87
C VAL A 22 -13.50 -0.76 4.18
N ILE A 23 -12.86 -0.21 5.21
CA ILE A 23 -12.99 1.20 5.58
C ILE A 23 -11.66 1.89 5.34
N LEU A 24 -11.67 2.91 4.48
CA LEU A 24 -10.50 3.75 4.21
C LEU A 24 -10.67 5.07 4.95
N ASP A 25 -9.86 5.27 5.98
CA ASP A 25 -9.94 6.46 6.82
C ASP A 25 -8.54 7.05 7.03
N GLY A 26 -8.27 8.18 6.40
CA GLY A 26 -7.00 8.89 6.50
C GLY A 26 -6.66 9.34 7.91
N GLU A 27 -7.66 9.56 8.78
CA GLU A 27 -7.42 9.97 10.16
C GLU A 27 -6.66 8.90 10.97
N MET A 28 -6.83 7.64 10.61
CA MET A 28 -6.14 6.52 11.28
C MET A 28 -4.62 6.59 11.15
N ILE A 29 -4.12 7.21 10.08
CA ILE A 29 -2.68 7.29 9.79
C ILE A 29 -2.14 8.73 9.93
N ARG A 30 -2.99 9.68 10.25
CA ARG A 30 -2.63 11.11 10.31
C ARG A 30 -1.48 11.40 11.27
N ARG A 31 -1.38 10.66 12.37
CA ARG A 31 -0.38 10.86 13.41
C ARG A 31 0.87 9.99 13.28
N LEU A 32 1.02 9.27 12.18
CA LEU A 32 2.24 8.50 11.94
C LEU A 32 3.47 9.41 11.94
N PRO A 33 4.58 9.01 12.57
CA PRO A 33 5.83 9.73 12.45
C PRO A 33 6.26 9.88 11.00
N ARG A 34 6.89 11.01 10.67
CA ARG A 34 7.30 11.33 9.30
C ARG A 34 8.13 10.21 8.66
N LYS A 35 9.07 9.63 9.41
CA LYS A 35 9.93 8.55 8.91
C LYS A 35 9.11 7.31 8.49
N ILE A 36 8.13 6.95 9.31
CA ILE A 36 7.25 5.81 9.02
C ILE A 36 6.34 6.13 7.83
N ALA A 37 5.77 7.33 7.79
CA ALA A 37 4.93 7.77 6.67
C ALA A 37 5.72 7.77 5.35
N ALA A 38 6.99 8.18 5.37
CA ALA A 38 7.84 8.15 4.20
C ALA A 38 8.10 6.73 3.71
N SER A 39 8.51 5.83 4.61
CA SER A 39 8.82 4.45 4.24
C SER A 39 7.60 3.68 3.76
N THR A 40 6.45 3.85 4.40
CA THR A 40 5.20 3.20 3.97
C THR A 40 4.67 3.79 2.65
N GLY A 41 4.87 5.09 2.43
CA GLY A 41 4.50 5.73 1.17
C GLY A 41 5.33 5.22 0.00
N ILE A 42 6.63 5.03 0.19
CA ILE A 42 7.51 4.44 -0.82
C ILE A 42 7.17 2.96 -1.05
N ASP A 43 6.82 2.22 0.00
CA ASP A 43 6.36 0.85 -0.13
C ASP A 43 5.10 0.77 -0.99
N ALA A 44 4.14 1.65 -0.76
CA ALA A 44 2.93 1.75 -1.58
C ALA A 44 3.26 2.07 -3.05
N LEU A 45 4.23 2.95 -3.28
CA LEU A 45 4.71 3.27 -4.63
C LEU A 45 5.30 2.04 -5.32
N CYS A 46 6.14 1.29 -4.62
CA CYS A 46 6.73 0.05 -5.13
C CYS A 46 5.65 -0.98 -5.48
N HIS A 47 4.65 -1.16 -4.62
CA HIS A 47 3.53 -2.06 -4.88
C HIS A 47 2.77 -1.66 -6.14
N ALA A 48 2.51 -0.37 -6.33
CA ALA A 48 1.81 0.11 -7.52
C ALA A 48 2.61 -0.16 -8.80
N ILE A 49 3.92 0.06 -8.78
CA ILE A 49 4.80 -0.22 -9.92
C ILE A 49 4.83 -1.73 -10.20
N GLU A 50 4.99 -2.54 -9.17
CA GLU A 50 5.01 -4.00 -9.32
C GLU A 50 3.71 -4.55 -9.88
N CYS A 51 2.57 -4.04 -9.43
CA CYS A 51 1.27 -4.42 -9.98
C CYS A 51 1.17 -4.10 -11.47
N TYR A 52 1.65 -2.92 -11.88
CA TYR A 52 1.59 -2.50 -13.28
C TYR A 52 2.50 -3.33 -14.17
N THR A 53 3.67 -3.72 -13.67
CA THR A 53 4.69 -4.46 -14.44
C THR A 53 4.60 -5.97 -14.27
N SER A 54 3.68 -6.47 -13.47
CA SER A 54 3.50 -7.90 -13.23
C SER A 54 3.10 -8.67 -14.50
N ALA A 55 3.61 -9.90 -14.63
CA ALA A 55 3.18 -10.81 -15.69
C ALA A 55 1.67 -11.18 -15.58
N LYS A 56 1.09 -11.03 -14.39
CA LYS A 56 -0.33 -11.27 -14.13
C LYS A 56 -1.18 -10.01 -14.26
N ALA A 57 -0.59 -8.90 -14.71
CA ALA A 57 -1.32 -7.65 -14.87
C ALA A 57 -2.46 -7.79 -15.89
N ASN A 58 -3.52 -7.04 -15.65
CA ASN A 58 -4.70 -6.99 -16.52
C ASN A 58 -5.24 -5.55 -16.51
N PRO A 59 -6.20 -5.20 -17.41
CA PRO A 59 -6.72 -3.83 -17.46
C PRO A 59 -7.28 -3.30 -16.14
N PHE A 60 -7.86 -4.15 -15.31
CA PHE A 60 -8.40 -3.73 -14.02
C PHE A 60 -7.27 -3.40 -13.02
N SER A 61 -6.29 -4.29 -12.89
CA SER A 61 -5.14 -4.03 -12.01
C SER A 61 -4.32 -2.83 -12.48
N ASP A 62 -4.18 -2.64 -13.80
CA ASP A 62 -3.49 -1.49 -14.36
C ASP A 62 -4.20 -0.18 -14.02
N LEU A 63 -5.53 -0.16 -14.06
CA LEU A 63 -6.33 1.01 -13.70
C LEU A 63 -6.07 1.42 -12.25
N PHE A 64 -6.11 0.47 -11.32
CA PHE A 64 -5.86 0.73 -9.91
C PHE A 64 -4.41 1.14 -9.65
N ALA A 65 -3.45 0.49 -10.31
CA ALA A 65 -2.03 0.83 -10.17
C ALA A 65 -1.74 2.26 -10.65
N MET A 66 -2.29 2.66 -11.79
CA MET A 66 -2.12 4.01 -12.31
C MET A 66 -2.75 5.07 -11.41
N GLN A 67 -3.94 4.79 -10.87
CA GLN A 67 -4.58 5.70 -9.93
C GLN A 67 -3.78 5.83 -8.64
N ALA A 68 -3.26 4.73 -8.11
CA ALA A 68 -2.40 4.74 -6.94
C ALA A 68 -1.14 5.59 -7.18
N LEU A 69 -0.48 5.42 -8.32
CA LEU A 69 0.70 6.20 -8.68
C LEU A 69 0.39 7.70 -8.73
N ARG A 70 -0.72 8.08 -9.35
CA ARG A 70 -1.14 9.49 -9.41
C ARG A 70 -1.37 10.09 -8.02
N LEU A 71 -2.05 9.35 -7.15
CA LEU A 71 -2.33 9.81 -5.79
C LEU A 71 -1.05 9.94 -4.96
N ILE A 72 -0.14 8.99 -5.08
CA ILE A 72 1.11 9.00 -4.33
C ILE A 72 1.98 10.18 -4.79
N PHE A 73 2.18 10.37 -6.10
CA PHE A 73 2.96 11.48 -6.62
C PHE A 73 2.34 12.83 -6.30
N ALA A 74 1.02 12.93 -6.29
CA ALA A 74 0.34 14.18 -6.00
C ALA A 74 0.38 14.57 -4.51
N ASN A 75 0.48 13.60 -3.59
CA ASN A 75 0.21 13.85 -2.18
C ASN A 75 1.33 13.50 -1.21
N LEU A 76 2.19 12.52 -1.52
CA LEU A 76 3.16 12.02 -0.54
C LEU A 76 4.12 13.11 -0.04
N GLU A 77 4.69 13.89 -0.93
CA GLU A 77 5.62 14.96 -0.55
C GLU A 77 4.92 16.02 0.30
N LYS A 78 3.71 16.41 -0.08
CA LYS A 78 2.92 17.38 0.68
C LYS A 78 2.58 16.86 2.07
N ASP A 79 2.23 15.59 2.18
CA ASP A 79 1.93 14.95 3.45
C ASP A 79 3.16 14.94 4.37
N LEU A 80 4.33 14.59 3.83
CA LEU A 80 5.58 14.56 4.58
C LEU A 80 6.01 15.95 5.06
N ARG A 81 5.73 17.00 4.29
CA ARG A 81 6.04 18.38 4.71
C ARG A 81 5.17 18.85 5.86
N ARG A 82 3.96 18.30 6.00
CA ARG A 82 3.05 18.64 7.10
C ARG A 82 3.37 17.95 8.41
N ARG A 83 4.17 16.90 8.37
CA ARG A 83 4.47 16.06 9.55
C ARG A 83 5.66 16.53 10.36
#